data_ff355460565ced9e0ea9d2ea70fe418c
#
_entry.id   ff355460565ced9e0ea9d2ea70fe418c
#
_cell.length_a   1.000
_cell.length_b   1.000
_cell.length_c   1.000
_cell.angle_alpha   90.00
_cell.angle_beta   90.00
_cell.angle_gamma   90.00
#
_symmetry.space_group_name_H-M   'P 1'
#
loop_
_entity.id
_entity.type
_entity.pdbx_description
1 polymer ?
#
loop_
_entity_poly.entity_id
_entity_poly.type
_entity_poly.pdbx_seq_one_letter_code
_entity_poly.pdbx_strand_id
1 'polypeptide(L)'
;MWTLRNIAFLLPALAVSVRPAVAQNSTGDFNTQCADFASTLQSQIGNATIWFTEAVAAGTNLSLPDYDATCGDQYQVVNADFCRVAMFVPTSDRSNISMEVWLPPQEAWTGRFLSTGNGGLSGCIQYYDLAYTVELGFSTVATNNGHNGTSGLAFYNNTEVVEDFAYRAMHTGVVVGKEVSKAFYGEAHKKSYYFGCSTGGRQGFKEAQSFPDDFDGLVVGAPALAFANLSSWSGSFFVETGTTDAPTYVPSNLWVAIHQDILDQCDGIDGYVDGIVEDAGLCNYTISSSLLCSNGTNSTACLTDVQANTVREVFSPVINTEDNSLVFPAMQPGSELLAQFIYYGGAAFSYTSDWFRYAVYNDPTWDPATLDSADYTAAAKQNPYNIQTWEGDLSAVKNRGSKILQYHGQQDMIITSYNSPRYYEHVSETMGLSPSELDDFYRFFKIGGMYHCTGGPGATFIGQGSTSNATNSPDGNVLTAMVRWVEEGVAPDTILGTAYVNETADSGEIAFQRRHCKYPLRTVYSGSGDPTLPDSWTCAS
;
A
#
# COMPACT_ATOMS: atom_id res chain seq x y z
N MET A 1 -66.04 48.62 -34.78
CA MET A 1 -66.55 49.42 -33.66
C MET A 1 -66.44 48.60 -32.40
N TRP A 2 -65.78 49.15 -31.44
CA TRP A 2 -65.50 48.87 -30.05
C TRP A 2 -64.03 48.66 -29.78
N THR A 3 -63.47 49.70 -29.22
CA THR A 3 -62.13 49.91 -28.75
C THR A 3 -61.95 49.30 -27.36
N LEU A 4 -60.91 48.50 -27.15
CA LEU A 4 -60.45 48.08 -25.82
C LEU A 4 -59.23 48.91 -25.43
N ARG A 5 -59.37 49.62 -24.31
CA ARG A 5 -58.32 50.40 -23.64
C ARG A 5 -57.35 49.51 -22.91
N ASN A 6 -56.06 49.73 -23.15
CA ASN A 6 -54.98 49.21 -22.37
C ASN A 6 -54.91 49.88 -20.98
N ILE A 7 -54.99 49.08 -19.91
CA ILE A 7 -54.69 49.50 -18.55
C ILE A 7 -53.31 48.88 -18.21
N ALA A 8 -52.31 49.76 -18.12
CA ALA A 8 -50.99 49.40 -17.65
C ALA A 8 -50.95 49.40 -16.10
N PHE A 9 -50.69 48.26 -15.49
CA PHE A 9 -50.37 48.14 -14.05
C PHE A 9 -48.88 48.39 -13.86
N LEU A 10 -48.53 49.49 -13.20
CA LEU A 10 -47.19 49.74 -12.65
C LEU A 10 -47.06 48.99 -11.34
N LEU A 11 -46.22 47.95 -11.33
CA LEU A 11 -45.71 47.32 -10.10
C LEU A 11 -44.43 48.03 -9.67
N PRO A 12 -44.29 48.43 -8.40
CA PRO A 12 -43.02 48.98 -7.91
C PRO A 12 -41.99 47.87 -7.80
N ALA A 13 -40.83 48.06 -8.47
CA ALA A 13 -39.64 47.22 -8.29
C ALA A 13 -39.06 47.45 -6.91
N LEU A 14 -39.22 46.49 -6.02
CA LEU A 14 -38.41 46.40 -4.79
C LEU A 14 -36.99 46.01 -5.16
N ALA A 15 -36.08 46.99 -5.11
CA ALA A 15 -34.65 46.74 -5.19
C ALA A 15 -34.19 46.05 -3.89
N VAL A 16 -34.04 44.73 -3.96
CA VAL A 16 -33.33 43.96 -2.93
C VAL A 16 -31.83 44.27 -3.11
N SER A 17 -31.29 45.12 -2.25
CA SER A 17 -29.84 45.32 -2.16
C SER A 17 -29.21 44.04 -1.57
N VAL A 18 -28.69 43.16 -2.43
CA VAL A 18 -27.79 42.08 -2.03
C VAL A 18 -26.49 42.75 -1.59
N ARG A 19 -26.29 42.90 -0.31
CA ARG A 19 -24.96 43.21 0.24
C ARG A 19 -24.07 42.01 -0.07
N PRO A 20 -22.88 42.19 -0.67
CA PRO A 20 -21.93 41.10 -0.75
C PRO A 20 -21.61 40.67 0.69
N ALA A 21 -21.79 39.39 1.01
CA ALA A 21 -21.24 38.81 2.21
C ALA A 21 -19.72 39.00 2.11
N VAL A 22 -19.17 39.83 2.97
CA VAL A 22 -17.73 39.92 3.19
C VAL A 22 -17.38 38.53 3.71
N ALA A 23 -16.64 37.73 2.94
CA ALA A 23 -15.99 36.53 3.42
C ALA A 23 -15.12 36.98 4.61
N GLN A 24 -15.56 36.69 5.83
CA GLN A 24 -14.73 36.85 7.00
C GLN A 24 -13.52 35.92 6.79
N ASN A 25 -12.32 36.48 6.93
CA ASN A 25 -11.05 35.75 6.90
C ASN A 25 -11.08 34.67 7.98
N SER A 26 -11.47 33.44 7.63
CA SER A 26 -11.41 32.26 8.49
C SER A 26 -9.96 31.85 8.83
N THR A 27 -8.99 32.26 8.01
CA THR A 27 -7.57 31.94 8.18
C THR A 27 -6.94 32.47 9.47
N GLY A 28 -7.38 33.64 9.99
CA GLY A 28 -6.85 34.19 11.24
C GLY A 28 -7.32 33.42 12.48
N ASP A 29 -8.52 32.87 12.46
CA ASP A 29 -9.09 32.07 13.53
C ASP A 29 -8.47 30.67 13.58
N PHE A 30 -8.32 30.00 12.42
CA PHE A 30 -7.70 28.68 12.30
C PHE A 30 -6.22 28.67 12.74
N ASN A 31 -5.42 29.66 12.32
CA ASN A 31 -4.02 29.76 12.72
C ASN A 31 -3.87 29.95 14.24
N THR A 32 -4.76 30.77 14.85
CA THR A 32 -4.80 30.96 16.29
C THR A 32 -5.23 29.69 17.01
N GLN A 33 -6.27 29.02 16.52
CA GLN A 33 -6.72 27.72 17.06
C GLN A 33 -5.59 26.71 17.05
N CYS A 34 -4.86 26.57 15.95
CA CYS A 34 -3.73 25.65 15.83
C CYS A 34 -2.60 26.03 16.79
N ALA A 35 -2.22 27.30 16.88
CA ALA A 35 -1.14 27.76 17.77
C ALA A 35 -1.45 27.50 19.26
N ASP A 36 -2.69 27.70 19.66
CA ASP A 36 -3.13 27.53 21.05
C ASP A 36 -3.45 26.07 21.41
N PHE A 37 -3.55 25.19 20.39
CA PHE A 37 -4.02 23.82 20.56
C PHE A 37 -3.08 22.95 21.41
N ALA A 38 -1.76 23.15 21.35
CA ALA A 38 -0.79 22.36 22.13
C ALA A 38 -1.09 22.43 23.65
N SER A 39 -1.41 23.61 24.17
CA SER A 39 -1.69 23.81 25.60
C SER A 39 -2.99 23.13 26.05
N THR A 40 -4.00 23.17 25.18
CA THR A 40 -5.29 22.52 25.42
C THR A 40 -5.15 21.00 25.35
N LEU A 41 -4.47 20.49 24.32
CA LEU A 41 -4.28 19.08 24.06
C LEU A 41 -3.47 18.38 25.16
N GLN A 42 -2.38 19.00 25.65
CA GLN A 42 -1.55 18.45 26.72
C GLN A 42 -2.35 18.14 28.01
N SER A 43 -3.40 18.91 28.27
CA SER A 43 -4.27 18.67 29.43
C SER A 43 -5.27 17.53 29.23
N GLN A 44 -5.54 17.13 27.99
CA GLN A 44 -6.54 16.12 27.63
C GLN A 44 -5.91 14.75 27.37
N ILE A 45 -4.69 14.71 26.81
CA ILE A 45 -3.97 13.47 26.51
C ILE A 45 -2.85 13.30 27.55
N GLY A 46 -3.18 12.67 28.68
CA GLY A 46 -2.32 12.61 29.87
C GLY A 46 -1.00 11.83 29.69
N ASN A 47 -0.87 10.96 28.67
CA ASN A 47 0.31 10.11 28.47
C ASN A 47 1.09 10.44 27.20
N ALA A 48 0.85 11.60 26.58
CA ALA A 48 1.60 12.08 25.42
C ALA A 48 2.39 13.35 25.77
N THR A 49 3.51 13.55 25.12
CA THR A 49 4.26 14.81 25.14
C THR A 49 4.04 15.51 23.81
N ILE A 50 3.33 16.63 23.81
CA ILE A 50 3.14 17.44 22.61
C ILE A 50 4.46 18.14 22.29
N TRP A 51 4.98 17.91 21.11
CA TRP A 51 6.24 18.50 20.68
C TRP A 51 6.02 19.91 20.16
N PHE A 52 5.12 20.03 19.19
CA PHE A 52 4.67 21.32 18.67
C PHE A 52 3.32 21.18 17.96
N THR A 53 2.70 22.35 17.75
CA THR A 53 1.60 22.56 16.79
C THR A 53 1.99 23.67 15.83
N GLU A 54 1.72 23.49 14.55
CA GLU A 54 2.10 24.41 13.49
C GLU A 54 0.99 24.50 12.43
N ALA A 55 0.54 25.71 12.12
CA ALA A 55 -0.35 25.93 11.00
C ALA A 55 0.45 25.95 9.69
N VAL A 56 0.15 25.03 8.79
CA VAL A 56 0.82 24.88 7.49
C VAL A 56 -0.14 25.28 6.38
N ALA A 57 0.30 26.15 5.49
CA ALA A 57 -0.51 26.62 4.36
C ALA A 57 -0.33 25.72 3.13
N ALA A 58 -1.38 25.62 2.32
CA ALA A 58 -1.32 24.99 1.00
C ALA A 58 -0.21 25.60 0.12
N GLY A 59 0.48 24.76 -0.66
CA GLY A 59 1.63 25.15 -1.48
C GLY A 59 2.96 25.18 -0.73
N THR A 60 2.99 24.87 0.58
CA THR A 60 4.23 24.82 1.35
C THR A 60 5.06 23.61 0.94
N ASN A 61 6.37 23.81 0.76
CA ASN A 61 7.36 22.72 0.77
C ASN A 61 7.81 22.52 2.23
N LEU A 62 7.09 21.64 2.94
CA LEU A 62 7.27 21.40 4.37
C LEU A 62 8.63 20.78 4.64
N SER A 63 9.44 21.43 5.48
CA SER A 63 10.73 20.89 5.92
C SER A 63 10.55 19.88 7.06
N LEU A 64 11.28 18.78 6.98
CA LEU A 64 11.24 17.64 7.90
C LEU A 64 12.65 17.37 8.46
N PRO A 65 13.26 18.31 9.21
CA PRO A 65 14.68 18.23 9.60
C PRO A 65 15.00 17.06 10.52
N ASP A 66 14.00 16.56 11.24
CA ASP A 66 14.16 15.42 12.18
C ASP A 66 13.78 14.07 11.54
N TYR A 67 13.39 14.08 10.26
CA TYR A 67 13.12 12.87 9.50
C TYR A 67 14.44 12.16 9.19
N ASP A 68 14.55 10.86 9.53
CA ASP A 68 15.77 10.11 9.31
C ASP A 68 16.14 10.09 7.82
N ALA A 69 17.39 10.34 7.50
CA ALA A 69 17.86 10.45 6.11
C ALA A 69 17.68 9.15 5.29
N THR A 70 17.56 7.99 5.96
CA THR A 70 17.26 6.72 5.30
C THR A 70 15.80 6.57 4.89
N CYS A 71 14.91 7.42 5.41
CA CYS A 71 13.47 7.40 5.13
C CYS A 71 13.09 8.08 3.80
N GLY A 72 13.99 8.81 3.18
CA GLY A 72 13.75 9.54 1.93
C GLY A 72 13.92 11.05 2.05
N ASP A 73 13.16 11.80 1.27
CA ASP A 73 13.28 13.26 1.20
C ASP A 73 12.90 13.94 2.52
N GLN A 74 13.72 14.92 2.91
CA GLN A 74 13.45 15.73 4.10
C GLN A 74 12.53 16.92 3.82
N TYR A 75 11.73 16.81 2.79
CA TYR A 75 10.74 17.79 2.37
C TYR A 75 9.51 17.11 1.84
N GLN A 76 8.34 17.71 2.13
CA GLN A 76 7.06 17.27 1.58
C GLN A 76 6.28 18.48 1.05
N VAL A 77 5.93 18.46 -0.22
CA VAL A 77 4.99 19.44 -0.78
C VAL A 77 3.60 19.09 -0.30
N VAL A 78 2.87 20.10 0.21
CA VAL A 78 1.50 19.95 0.68
C VAL A 78 0.56 20.89 -0.06
N ASN A 79 -0.63 20.41 -0.43
CA ASN A 79 -1.58 21.15 -1.26
C ASN A 79 -2.84 21.59 -0.50
N ALA A 80 -2.88 21.36 0.82
CA ALA A 80 -3.98 21.77 1.68
C ALA A 80 -3.48 22.57 2.88
N ASP A 81 -4.34 23.41 3.45
CA ASP A 81 -4.12 24.00 4.76
C ASP A 81 -4.39 22.97 5.85
N PHE A 82 -3.54 22.88 6.88
CA PHE A 82 -3.76 22.01 8.02
C PHE A 82 -3.00 22.48 9.27
N CYS A 83 -3.49 22.06 10.44
CA CYS A 83 -2.73 22.14 11.69
C CYS A 83 -1.92 20.85 11.87
N ARG A 84 -0.61 20.97 11.85
CA ARG A 84 0.35 19.90 12.11
C ARG A 84 0.54 19.76 13.60
N VAL A 85 0.26 18.58 14.15
CA VAL A 85 0.44 18.26 15.56
C VAL A 85 1.46 17.12 15.65
N ALA A 86 2.64 17.38 16.22
CA ALA A 86 3.67 16.38 16.44
C ALA A 86 3.81 16.04 17.92
N MET A 87 3.94 14.75 18.24
CA MET A 87 4.00 14.30 19.63
C MET A 87 4.77 12.98 19.80
N PHE A 88 5.19 12.74 21.06
CA PHE A 88 5.68 11.45 21.52
C PHE A 88 4.66 10.79 22.42
N VAL A 89 4.44 9.49 22.21
CA VAL A 89 3.55 8.68 23.04
C VAL A 89 4.31 7.45 23.54
N PRO A 90 4.52 7.29 24.86
CA PRO A 90 5.08 6.06 25.43
C PRO A 90 4.17 4.87 25.12
N THR A 91 4.73 3.79 24.61
CA THR A 91 4.04 2.51 24.37
C THR A 91 4.38 1.47 25.42
N SER A 92 5.53 1.63 26.09
CA SER A 92 5.96 0.86 27.27
C SER A 92 7.02 1.63 28.05
N ASP A 93 7.58 1.00 29.09
CA ASP A 93 8.71 1.58 29.86
C ASP A 93 10.01 1.69 29.03
N ARG A 94 10.10 0.98 27.90
CA ARG A 94 11.29 0.88 27.06
C ARG A 94 11.08 1.31 25.61
N SER A 95 9.86 1.69 25.24
CA SER A 95 9.53 2.08 23.88
C SER A 95 8.53 3.23 23.84
N ASN A 96 8.60 3.99 22.78
CA ASN A 96 7.67 5.08 22.48
C ASN A 96 7.53 5.24 20.97
N ILE A 97 6.48 5.94 20.56
CA ILE A 97 6.26 6.33 19.17
C ILE A 97 6.37 7.84 19.02
N SER A 98 6.96 8.27 17.92
CA SER A 98 6.71 9.59 17.35
C SER A 98 5.50 9.48 16.44
N MET A 99 4.59 10.44 16.53
CA MET A 99 3.42 10.48 15.65
C MET A 99 3.07 11.90 15.27
N GLU A 100 2.44 12.03 14.12
CA GLU A 100 1.88 13.29 13.67
C GLU A 100 0.39 13.15 13.34
N VAL A 101 -0.38 14.17 13.69
CA VAL A 101 -1.78 14.31 13.29
C VAL A 101 -1.92 15.60 12.50
N TRP A 102 -2.41 15.52 11.27
CA TRP A 102 -2.66 16.65 10.40
C TRP A 102 -4.16 16.92 10.30
N LEU A 103 -4.58 18.12 10.66
CA LEU A 103 -5.97 18.49 10.90
C LEU A 103 -6.35 19.63 9.95
N PRO A 104 -7.12 19.38 8.87
CA PRO A 104 -7.59 20.46 8.00
C PRO A 104 -8.49 21.45 8.75
N PRO A 105 -8.68 22.68 8.25
CA PRO A 105 -9.67 23.62 8.81
C PRO A 105 -11.07 23.00 8.90
N GLN A 106 -11.89 23.46 9.84
CA GLN A 106 -13.24 22.93 10.08
C GLN A 106 -14.10 22.86 8.80
N GLU A 107 -14.00 23.87 7.94
CA GLU A 107 -14.74 23.95 6.69
C GLU A 107 -14.25 22.99 5.60
N ALA A 108 -13.00 22.52 5.70
CA ALA A 108 -12.41 21.54 4.78
C ALA A 108 -12.50 20.11 5.35
N TRP A 109 -12.70 19.96 6.66
CA TRP A 109 -12.82 18.65 7.27
C TRP A 109 -14.12 17.95 6.89
N THR A 110 -14.01 16.79 6.30
CA THR A 110 -15.15 15.99 5.83
C THR A 110 -15.87 15.21 6.94
N GLY A 111 -15.43 15.35 8.19
CA GLY A 111 -15.90 14.52 9.31
C GLY A 111 -15.28 13.13 9.33
N ARG A 112 -14.22 12.90 8.55
CA ARG A 112 -13.53 11.62 8.43
C ARG A 112 -12.18 11.64 9.15
N PHE A 113 -11.84 10.50 9.74
CA PHE A 113 -10.52 10.20 10.28
C PHE A 113 -9.82 9.16 9.40
N LEU A 114 -8.50 9.24 9.26
CA LEU A 114 -7.73 8.26 8.52
C LEU A 114 -6.37 8.02 9.18
N SER A 115 -5.94 6.75 9.24
CA SER A 115 -4.58 6.37 9.63
C SER A 115 -3.84 5.82 8.42
N THR A 116 -2.58 6.24 8.26
CA THR A 116 -1.69 5.73 7.20
C THR A 116 -0.70 4.70 7.75
N GLY A 117 -0.25 3.77 6.88
CA GLY A 117 0.71 2.73 7.23
C GLY A 117 2.16 3.12 7.03
N ASN A 118 3.06 2.15 7.25
CA ASN A 118 4.52 2.29 7.06
C ASN A 118 5.01 1.34 5.94
N GLY A 119 6.31 1.40 5.61
CA GLY A 119 6.95 0.55 4.60
C GLY A 119 8.13 -0.26 5.14
N GLY A 120 8.38 -1.44 4.59
CA GLY A 120 9.52 -2.29 4.94
C GLY A 120 9.63 -2.62 6.43
N LEU A 121 10.85 -2.57 6.97
CA LEU A 121 11.11 -2.62 8.43
C LEU A 121 11.17 -1.22 9.06
N SER A 122 10.75 -0.18 8.33
CA SER A 122 11.06 1.19 8.71
C SER A 122 10.21 1.72 9.86
N GLY A 123 10.85 2.61 10.61
CA GLY A 123 10.24 3.57 11.51
C GLY A 123 10.00 4.93 10.85
N CYS A 124 9.63 4.95 9.59
CA CYS A 124 9.42 6.16 8.81
C CYS A 124 7.94 6.55 8.76
N ILE A 125 7.61 7.76 9.19
CA ILE A 125 6.30 8.36 8.93
C ILE A 125 6.16 8.58 7.42
N GLN A 126 5.06 8.12 6.82
CA GLN A 126 4.83 8.29 5.37
C GLN A 126 4.19 9.67 5.11
N TYR A 127 5.02 10.71 5.01
CA TYR A 127 4.55 12.08 4.86
C TYR A 127 3.78 12.35 3.57
N TYR A 128 4.10 11.63 2.50
CA TYR A 128 3.36 11.72 1.24
C TYR A 128 1.91 11.19 1.36
N ASP A 129 1.69 10.16 2.21
CA ASP A 129 0.33 9.66 2.47
C ASP A 129 -0.45 10.63 3.37
N LEU A 130 0.21 11.26 4.36
CA LEU A 130 -0.40 12.32 5.15
C LEU A 130 -0.81 13.51 4.25
N ALA A 131 0.07 13.96 3.34
CA ALA A 131 -0.22 15.04 2.41
C ALA A 131 -1.38 14.71 1.48
N TYR A 132 -1.42 13.49 0.94
CA TYR A 132 -2.50 13.03 0.07
C TYR A 132 -3.84 12.99 0.79
N THR A 133 -3.87 12.44 1.99
CA THR A 133 -5.12 12.21 2.71
C THR A 133 -5.68 13.48 3.36
N VAL A 134 -4.82 14.40 3.82
CA VAL A 134 -5.28 15.71 4.33
C VAL A 134 -5.84 16.57 3.21
N GLU A 135 -5.29 16.51 1.99
CA GLU A 135 -5.82 17.17 0.80
C GLU A 135 -7.25 16.71 0.45
N LEU A 136 -7.56 15.44 0.72
CA LEU A 136 -8.92 14.89 0.57
C LEU A 136 -9.86 15.20 1.75
N GLY A 137 -9.42 16.04 2.69
CA GLY A 137 -10.22 16.53 3.82
C GLY A 137 -10.35 15.54 4.98
N PHE A 138 -9.45 14.57 5.10
CA PHE A 138 -9.38 13.70 6.29
C PHE A 138 -8.57 14.38 7.41
N SER A 139 -8.98 14.20 8.66
CA SER A 139 -8.08 14.26 9.80
C SER A 139 -7.20 13.02 9.76
N THR A 140 -5.89 13.18 9.56
CA THR A 140 -5.01 12.06 9.24
C THR A 140 -3.88 11.88 10.26
N VAL A 141 -3.48 10.63 10.52
CA VAL A 141 -2.43 10.26 11.48
C VAL A 141 -1.44 9.28 10.88
N ALA A 142 -0.17 9.42 11.27
CA ALA A 142 0.89 8.45 11.01
C ALA A 142 1.84 8.34 12.20
N THR A 143 2.51 7.19 12.33
CA THR A 143 3.48 6.88 13.38
C THR A 143 4.80 6.38 12.82
N ASN A 144 5.85 6.40 13.65
CA ASN A 144 7.18 5.90 13.30
C ASN A 144 7.41 4.41 13.66
N ASN A 145 6.39 3.61 13.90
CA ASN A 145 6.54 2.19 14.27
C ASN A 145 7.39 1.89 15.53
N GLY A 146 7.66 2.86 16.40
CA GLY A 146 8.45 2.70 17.62
C GLY A 146 9.97 2.84 17.42
N HIS A 147 10.45 3.24 16.25
CA HIS A 147 11.87 3.49 15.97
C HIS A 147 12.04 4.49 14.81
N ASN A 148 13.29 4.82 14.45
CA ASN A 148 13.60 5.71 13.36
C ASN A 148 14.43 5.01 12.28
N GLY A 149 14.30 5.48 11.04
CA GLY A 149 15.07 4.97 9.90
C GLY A 149 14.55 3.65 9.35
N THR A 150 15.27 3.09 8.38
CA THR A 150 14.84 1.90 7.62
C THR A 150 15.41 0.58 8.11
N SER A 151 16.34 0.59 9.07
CA SER A 151 16.99 -0.60 9.60
C SER A 151 16.19 -1.25 10.73
N GLY A 152 16.21 -2.58 10.78
CA GLY A 152 15.69 -3.37 11.89
C GLY A 152 16.61 -3.41 13.13
N LEU A 153 17.74 -2.67 13.15
CA LEU A 153 18.69 -2.65 14.27
C LEU A 153 18.02 -2.30 15.61
N ALA A 154 16.96 -1.50 15.58
CA ALA A 154 16.21 -1.12 16.78
C ALA A 154 15.53 -2.31 17.49
N PHE A 155 15.34 -3.45 16.81
CA PHE A 155 14.80 -4.68 17.38
C PHE A 155 15.81 -5.40 18.30
N TYR A 156 17.11 -5.12 18.11
CA TYR A 156 18.17 -5.79 18.84
C TYR A 156 18.08 -5.54 20.34
N ASN A 157 17.97 -6.61 21.13
CA ASN A 157 17.76 -6.55 22.59
C ASN A 157 16.54 -5.72 23.04
N ASN A 158 15.58 -5.49 22.15
CA ASN A 158 14.39 -4.69 22.48
C ASN A 158 13.10 -5.26 21.87
N THR A 159 12.52 -6.23 22.55
CA THR A 159 11.24 -6.86 22.15
C THR A 159 10.06 -5.87 22.19
N GLU A 160 10.15 -4.77 22.94
CA GLU A 160 9.11 -3.74 23.00
C GLU A 160 8.99 -2.99 21.66
N VAL A 161 10.12 -2.72 20.98
CA VAL A 161 10.10 -2.14 19.64
C VAL A 161 9.59 -3.16 18.61
N VAL A 162 9.86 -4.45 18.79
CA VAL A 162 9.27 -5.51 17.94
C VAL A 162 7.74 -5.54 18.10
N GLU A 163 7.23 -5.35 19.31
CA GLU A 163 5.79 -5.26 19.56
C GLU A 163 5.17 -4.01 18.94
N ASP A 164 5.84 -2.86 19.05
CA ASP A 164 5.42 -1.63 18.38
C ASP A 164 5.34 -1.83 16.87
N PHE A 165 6.38 -2.41 16.26
CA PHE A 165 6.42 -2.73 14.83
C PHE A 165 5.34 -3.75 14.42
N ALA A 166 5.05 -4.73 15.26
CA ALA A 166 4.05 -5.76 14.94
C ALA A 166 2.62 -5.19 14.88
N TYR A 167 2.24 -4.32 15.83
CA TYR A 167 0.89 -3.77 15.91
C TYR A 167 0.74 -2.54 16.79
N ARG A 168 1.47 -2.46 17.95
CA ARG A 168 1.14 -1.55 19.04
C ARG A 168 1.31 -0.08 18.63
N ALA A 169 2.34 0.25 17.84
CA ALA A 169 2.56 1.60 17.34
C ALA A 169 1.38 2.11 16.50
N MET A 170 0.91 1.28 15.57
CA MET A 170 -0.23 1.62 14.71
C MET A 170 -1.49 1.82 15.54
N HIS A 171 -1.87 0.85 16.35
CA HIS A 171 -3.09 0.92 17.19
C HIS A 171 -3.05 2.11 18.16
N THR A 172 -1.90 2.35 18.83
CA THR A 172 -1.73 3.53 19.69
C THR A 172 -1.92 4.83 18.90
N GLY A 173 -1.35 4.92 17.71
CA GLY A 173 -1.52 6.07 16.82
C GLY A 173 -2.98 6.30 16.42
N VAL A 174 -3.73 5.25 16.16
CA VAL A 174 -5.16 5.31 15.84
C VAL A 174 -5.96 5.84 17.05
N VAL A 175 -5.76 5.26 18.23
CA VAL A 175 -6.49 5.66 19.44
C VAL A 175 -6.20 7.11 19.79
N VAL A 176 -4.92 7.48 19.89
CA VAL A 176 -4.51 8.85 20.22
C VAL A 176 -4.91 9.84 19.13
N GLY A 177 -4.73 9.48 17.86
CA GLY A 177 -5.09 10.34 16.72
C GLY A 177 -6.60 10.67 16.69
N LYS A 178 -7.47 9.71 17.01
CA LYS A 178 -8.92 9.93 17.14
C LYS A 178 -9.24 10.91 18.27
N GLU A 179 -8.54 10.81 19.41
CA GLU A 179 -8.72 11.75 20.52
C GLU A 179 -8.22 13.16 20.17
N VAL A 180 -7.05 13.28 19.50
CA VAL A 180 -6.54 14.56 19.01
C VAL A 180 -7.52 15.22 18.03
N SER A 181 -8.02 14.46 17.07
CA SER A 181 -9.02 14.94 16.11
C SER A 181 -10.27 15.43 16.82
N LYS A 182 -10.82 14.64 17.75
CA LYS A 182 -11.99 15.02 18.55
C LYS A 182 -11.75 16.28 19.39
N ALA A 183 -10.56 16.42 19.98
CA ALA A 183 -10.20 17.59 20.78
C ALA A 183 -10.13 18.86 19.93
N PHE A 184 -9.62 18.76 18.70
CA PHE A 184 -9.49 19.89 17.79
C PHE A 184 -10.81 20.39 17.24
N TYR A 185 -11.69 19.46 16.79
CA TYR A 185 -12.98 19.80 16.19
C TYR A 185 -14.12 19.97 17.20
N GLY A 186 -13.91 19.54 18.45
CA GLY A 186 -14.98 19.54 19.48
C GLY A 186 -16.02 18.45 19.30
N GLU A 187 -15.89 17.61 18.26
CA GLU A 187 -16.77 16.48 17.96
C GLU A 187 -15.97 15.28 17.43
N ALA A 188 -16.51 14.07 17.62
CA ALA A 188 -15.89 12.86 17.09
C ALA A 188 -16.07 12.78 15.54
N HIS A 189 -15.11 12.11 14.87
CA HIS A 189 -15.26 11.77 13.47
C HIS A 189 -16.53 10.91 13.24
N LYS A 190 -17.12 11.01 12.06
CA LYS A 190 -18.30 10.23 11.65
C LYS A 190 -17.92 8.86 11.13
N LYS A 191 -16.79 8.78 10.40
CA LYS A 191 -16.25 7.58 9.80
C LYS A 191 -14.73 7.54 9.92
N SER A 192 -14.18 6.34 10.07
CA SER A 192 -12.75 6.11 10.21
C SER A 192 -12.23 5.17 9.12
N TYR A 193 -11.07 5.51 8.56
CA TYR A 193 -10.47 4.81 7.44
C TYR A 193 -9.01 4.47 7.71
N TYR A 194 -8.54 3.45 7.02
CA TYR A 194 -7.13 3.07 6.95
C TYR A 194 -6.64 3.07 5.51
N PHE A 195 -5.38 3.46 5.32
CA PHE A 195 -4.73 3.48 4.02
C PHE A 195 -3.27 3.08 4.13
N GLY A 196 -2.85 2.01 3.42
CA GLY A 196 -1.46 1.58 3.47
C GLY A 196 -1.15 0.46 2.48
N CYS A 197 0.12 0.39 2.07
CA CYS A 197 0.63 -0.64 1.17
C CYS A 197 1.84 -1.36 1.76
N SER A 198 2.18 -2.57 1.29
CA SER A 198 3.35 -3.32 1.77
C SER A 198 3.22 -3.72 3.25
N THR A 199 4.19 -3.34 4.08
CA THR A 199 4.06 -3.43 5.55
C THR A 199 2.81 -2.69 6.03
N GLY A 200 2.47 -1.53 5.43
CA GLY A 200 1.22 -0.83 5.68
C GLY A 200 -0.01 -1.65 5.33
N GLY A 201 0.01 -2.40 4.24
CA GLY A 201 -1.04 -3.37 3.91
C GLY A 201 -1.19 -4.46 4.98
N ARG A 202 -0.08 -5.00 5.51
CA ARG A 202 -0.07 -5.93 6.65
C ARG A 202 -0.65 -5.27 7.91
N GLN A 203 -0.24 -4.04 8.22
CA GLN A 203 -0.75 -3.30 9.36
C GLN A 203 -2.28 -3.11 9.28
N GLY A 204 -2.82 -2.77 8.09
CA GLY A 204 -4.27 -2.67 7.89
C GLY A 204 -4.99 -3.99 8.16
N PHE A 205 -4.47 -5.12 7.68
CA PHE A 205 -5.03 -6.43 8.02
C PHE A 205 -4.83 -6.79 9.51
N LYS A 206 -3.73 -6.36 10.14
CA LYS A 206 -3.52 -6.55 11.57
C LYS A 206 -4.57 -5.79 12.40
N GLU A 207 -4.89 -4.56 12.02
CA GLU A 207 -5.99 -3.80 12.61
C GLU A 207 -7.33 -4.51 12.40
N ALA A 208 -7.62 -4.96 11.18
CA ALA A 208 -8.85 -5.70 10.88
C ALA A 208 -9.02 -6.97 11.73
N GLN A 209 -7.93 -7.73 11.93
CA GLN A 209 -7.91 -8.98 12.68
C GLN A 209 -7.96 -8.77 14.20
N SER A 210 -7.27 -7.75 14.73
CA SER A 210 -7.04 -7.57 16.17
C SER A 210 -7.88 -6.45 16.78
N PHE A 211 -8.23 -5.43 16.00
CA PHE A 211 -8.94 -4.23 16.44
C PHE A 211 -10.08 -3.85 15.46
N PRO A 212 -11.02 -4.76 15.22
CA PRO A 212 -12.05 -4.60 14.17
C PRO A 212 -12.94 -3.38 14.36
N ASP A 213 -12.95 -2.78 15.55
CA ASP A 213 -13.73 -1.57 15.85
C ASP A 213 -13.06 -0.27 15.42
N ASP A 214 -11.80 -0.32 15.00
CA ASP A 214 -11.04 0.90 14.71
C ASP A 214 -11.41 1.57 13.38
N PHE A 215 -11.79 0.81 12.36
CA PHE A 215 -12.02 1.36 11.04
C PHE A 215 -13.34 0.91 10.42
N ASP A 216 -14.00 1.83 9.71
CA ASP A 216 -15.18 1.54 8.88
C ASP A 216 -14.75 1.03 7.49
N GLY A 217 -13.59 1.49 6.98
CA GLY A 217 -13.04 1.08 5.68
C GLY A 217 -11.53 1.02 5.68
N LEU A 218 -10.97 -0.04 5.08
CA LEU A 218 -9.53 -0.26 4.97
C LEU A 218 -9.13 -0.45 3.51
N VAL A 219 -8.22 0.39 3.02
CA VAL A 219 -7.55 0.20 1.73
C VAL A 219 -6.17 -0.35 1.99
N VAL A 220 -5.91 -1.57 1.51
CA VAL A 220 -4.68 -2.33 1.78
C VAL A 220 -4.05 -2.80 0.48
N GLY A 221 -2.89 -2.25 0.14
CA GLY A 221 -2.14 -2.61 -1.06
C GLY A 221 -1.05 -3.64 -0.79
N ALA A 222 -0.79 -4.54 -1.73
CA ALA A 222 0.35 -5.48 -1.75
C ALA A 222 0.80 -5.93 -0.34
N PRO A 223 -0.10 -6.49 0.50
CA PRO A 223 0.14 -6.63 1.93
C PRO A 223 1.23 -7.66 2.26
N ALA A 224 2.16 -7.31 3.15
CA ALA A 224 3.23 -8.16 3.64
C ALA A 224 2.72 -9.24 4.63
N LEU A 225 1.68 -9.99 4.23
CA LEU A 225 1.06 -11.05 5.00
C LEU A 225 1.93 -12.30 5.06
N ALA A 226 1.73 -13.11 6.09
CA ALA A 226 2.62 -14.22 6.45
C ALA A 226 4.08 -13.72 6.63
N PHE A 227 4.24 -12.63 7.40
CA PHE A 227 5.44 -11.80 7.45
C PHE A 227 6.73 -12.57 7.76
N ALA A 228 6.73 -13.50 8.72
CA ALA A 228 7.92 -14.30 9.03
C ALA A 228 8.29 -15.23 7.85
N ASN A 229 7.30 -15.80 7.18
CA ASN A 229 7.49 -16.63 6.00
C ASN A 229 7.93 -15.79 4.79
N LEU A 230 7.37 -14.59 4.62
CA LEU A 230 7.82 -13.62 3.61
C LEU A 230 9.29 -13.27 3.81
N SER A 231 9.72 -13.02 5.07
CA SER A 231 11.11 -12.73 5.38
C SER A 231 12.05 -13.91 5.07
N SER A 232 11.59 -15.14 5.31
CA SER A 232 12.32 -16.36 4.94
C SER A 232 12.44 -16.50 3.42
N TRP A 233 11.33 -16.35 2.71
CA TRP A 233 11.26 -16.40 1.25
C TRP A 233 12.14 -15.33 0.58
N SER A 234 12.08 -14.08 1.03
CA SER A 234 12.91 -13.02 0.46
C SER A 234 14.42 -13.24 0.67
N GLY A 235 14.80 -13.96 1.73
CA GLY A 235 16.18 -14.35 1.98
C GLY A 235 16.65 -15.55 1.17
N SER A 236 15.78 -16.48 0.80
CA SER A 236 16.14 -17.67 0.04
C SER A 236 16.76 -17.35 -1.32
N PHE A 237 16.36 -16.24 -1.93
CA PHE A 237 16.91 -15.83 -3.23
C PHE A 237 18.42 -15.62 -3.20
N PHE A 238 18.99 -15.06 -2.11
CA PHE A 238 20.43 -14.93 -2.00
C PHE A 238 21.14 -16.29 -1.84
N VAL A 239 20.51 -17.22 -1.16
CA VAL A 239 21.03 -18.60 -1.04
C VAL A 239 21.07 -19.29 -2.41
N GLU A 240 20.02 -19.10 -3.23
CA GLU A 240 19.90 -19.67 -4.57
C GLU A 240 20.81 -19.00 -5.61
N THR A 241 20.90 -17.67 -5.58
CA THR A 241 21.61 -16.91 -6.62
C THR A 241 23.10 -16.69 -6.28
N GLY A 242 23.43 -16.64 -5.00
CA GLY A 242 24.78 -16.37 -4.51
C GLY A 242 25.27 -14.95 -4.77
N THR A 243 26.58 -14.76 -4.60
CA THR A 243 27.26 -13.51 -4.95
C THR A 243 27.50 -13.42 -6.47
N THR A 244 27.88 -12.24 -6.96
CA THR A 244 28.16 -11.99 -8.40
C THR A 244 29.22 -12.92 -9.00
N ASP A 245 30.07 -13.53 -8.18
CA ASP A 245 31.10 -14.50 -8.61
C ASP A 245 30.61 -15.96 -8.55
N ALA A 246 29.41 -16.20 -8.04
CA ALA A 246 28.86 -17.57 -7.92
C ALA A 246 28.47 -18.13 -9.31
N PRO A 247 28.64 -19.45 -9.53
CA PRO A 247 28.18 -20.09 -10.76
C PRO A 247 26.67 -20.01 -10.97
N THR A 248 25.93 -19.84 -9.89
CA THR A 248 24.47 -19.69 -9.84
C THR A 248 23.99 -18.29 -10.19
N TYR A 249 24.88 -17.29 -10.17
CA TYR A 249 24.54 -15.91 -10.47
C TYR A 249 24.10 -15.73 -11.92
N VAL A 250 22.94 -15.13 -12.15
CA VAL A 250 22.40 -14.80 -13.48
C VAL A 250 22.61 -13.31 -13.74
N PRO A 251 23.42 -12.92 -14.72
CA PRO A 251 23.68 -11.51 -15.06
C PRO A 251 22.44 -10.78 -15.57
N SER A 252 22.40 -9.46 -15.34
CA SER A 252 21.27 -8.60 -15.70
C SER A 252 20.80 -8.71 -17.16
N ASN A 253 21.75 -8.85 -18.10
CA ASN A 253 21.39 -9.01 -19.52
C ASN A 253 20.63 -10.32 -19.80
N LEU A 254 20.84 -11.37 -19.01
CA LEU A 254 20.08 -12.60 -19.13
C LEU A 254 18.70 -12.48 -18.49
N TRP A 255 18.54 -11.72 -17.38
CA TRP A 255 17.22 -11.40 -16.84
C TRP A 255 16.37 -10.59 -17.82
N VAL A 256 16.96 -9.67 -18.58
CA VAL A 256 16.26 -8.97 -19.69
C VAL A 256 15.80 -9.95 -20.78
N ALA A 257 16.65 -10.92 -21.14
CA ALA A 257 16.29 -11.95 -22.12
C ALA A 257 15.20 -12.90 -21.59
N ILE A 258 15.24 -13.26 -20.30
CA ILE A 258 14.21 -14.06 -19.62
C ILE A 258 12.89 -13.30 -19.62
N HIS A 259 12.90 -12.00 -19.33
CA HIS A 259 11.69 -11.17 -19.36
C HIS A 259 11.03 -11.18 -20.75
N GLN A 260 11.82 -11.01 -21.81
CA GLN A 260 11.27 -11.09 -23.16
C GLN A 260 10.69 -12.48 -23.47
N ASP A 261 11.36 -13.55 -23.02
CA ASP A 261 10.87 -14.92 -23.17
C ASP A 261 9.55 -15.16 -22.39
N ILE A 262 9.39 -14.53 -21.23
CA ILE A 262 8.14 -14.52 -20.45
C ILE A 262 7.04 -13.79 -21.23
N LEU A 263 7.31 -12.60 -21.76
CA LEU A 263 6.34 -11.85 -22.56
C LEU A 263 5.92 -12.65 -23.80
N ASP A 264 6.87 -13.24 -24.53
CA ASP A 264 6.58 -14.07 -25.71
C ASP A 264 5.64 -15.24 -25.40
N GLN A 265 5.64 -15.75 -24.17
CA GLN A 265 4.78 -16.86 -23.72
C GLN A 265 3.48 -16.42 -23.06
N CYS A 266 3.46 -15.28 -22.39
CA CYS A 266 2.41 -14.94 -21.44
C CYS A 266 1.67 -13.62 -21.70
N ASP A 267 2.21 -12.69 -22.47
CA ASP A 267 1.60 -11.39 -22.73
C ASP A 267 0.18 -11.53 -23.34
N GLY A 268 0.00 -12.43 -24.32
CA GLY A 268 -1.30 -12.62 -24.98
C GLY A 268 -2.35 -13.42 -24.21
N ILE A 269 -2.14 -13.79 -22.93
CA ILE A 269 -3.08 -14.64 -22.15
C ILE A 269 -4.41 -13.91 -21.88
N ASP A 270 -4.40 -12.60 -21.78
CA ASP A 270 -5.58 -11.77 -21.58
C ASP A 270 -6.32 -11.43 -22.90
N GLY A 271 -5.79 -11.89 -24.05
CA GLY A 271 -6.34 -11.68 -25.39
C GLY A 271 -5.74 -10.48 -26.14
N TYR A 272 -4.74 -9.80 -25.57
CA TYR A 272 -4.04 -8.69 -26.21
C TYR A 272 -2.53 -8.77 -25.95
N VAL A 273 -1.71 -8.27 -26.86
CA VAL A 273 -0.24 -8.25 -26.76
C VAL A 273 0.19 -6.79 -26.64
N ASP A 274 0.61 -6.37 -25.45
CA ASP A 274 0.98 -4.98 -25.13
C ASP A 274 2.20 -4.83 -24.20
N GLY A 275 2.92 -5.93 -23.93
CA GLY A 275 4.07 -5.95 -23.05
C GLY A 275 3.70 -6.09 -21.58
N ILE A 276 2.45 -6.48 -21.26
CA ILE A 276 1.94 -6.60 -19.90
C ILE A 276 1.48 -8.03 -19.65
N VAL A 277 1.98 -8.64 -18.59
CA VAL A 277 1.39 -9.89 -18.06
C VAL A 277 0.23 -9.52 -17.14
N GLU A 278 -0.99 -9.45 -17.69
CA GLU A 278 -2.18 -8.96 -16.97
C GLU A 278 -2.53 -9.82 -15.75
N ASP A 279 -2.42 -11.15 -15.87
CA ASP A 279 -2.61 -12.10 -14.76
C ASP A 279 -1.44 -13.10 -14.72
N ALA A 280 -0.46 -12.80 -13.89
CA ALA A 280 0.71 -13.65 -13.71
C ALA A 280 0.37 -15.08 -13.24
N GLY A 281 -0.78 -15.26 -12.55
CA GLY A 281 -1.26 -16.57 -12.10
C GLY A 281 -1.61 -17.54 -13.22
N LEU A 282 -1.80 -17.04 -14.45
CA LEU A 282 -2.06 -17.84 -15.64
C LEU A 282 -0.81 -18.10 -16.48
N CYS A 283 0.30 -17.45 -16.17
CA CYS A 283 1.56 -17.60 -16.88
C CYS A 283 2.30 -18.86 -16.38
N ASN A 284 2.27 -19.92 -17.16
CA ASN A 284 3.04 -21.13 -16.90
C ASN A 284 4.39 -21.07 -17.65
N TYR A 285 5.27 -20.17 -17.19
CA TYR A 285 6.55 -19.92 -17.83
C TYR A 285 7.49 -21.13 -17.80
N THR A 286 8.14 -21.39 -18.92
CA THR A 286 9.23 -22.36 -19.05
C THR A 286 10.36 -21.76 -19.87
N ILE A 287 11.62 -21.91 -19.43
CA ILE A 287 12.79 -21.36 -20.13
C ILE A 287 12.87 -21.94 -21.54
N SER A 288 12.82 -21.08 -22.56
CA SER A 288 12.97 -21.49 -23.95
C SER A 288 14.36 -22.03 -24.24
N SER A 289 14.44 -23.05 -25.07
CA SER A 289 15.73 -23.69 -25.44
C SER A 289 16.71 -22.72 -26.12
N SER A 290 16.22 -21.64 -26.72
CA SER A 290 17.02 -20.55 -27.29
C SER A 290 17.85 -19.78 -26.28
N LEU A 291 17.43 -19.76 -25.02
CA LEU A 291 18.16 -19.11 -23.91
C LEU A 291 19.25 -20.01 -23.31
N LEU A 292 19.22 -21.31 -23.58
CA LEU A 292 20.16 -22.27 -23.02
C LEU A 292 21.46 -22.33 -23.86
N CYS A 293 22.62 -22.42 -23.19
CA CYS A 293 23.88 -22.62 -23.86
C CYS A 293 23.92 -24.01 -24.50
N SER A 294 24.39 -24.10 -25.76
CA SER A 294 24.71 -25.38 -26.37
C SER A 294 25.95 -26.00 -25.70
N ASN A 295 26.01 -27.35 -25.67
CA ASN A 295 27.07 -28.11 -25.01
C ASN A 295 28.47 -27.55 -25.23
N GLY A 296 29.16 -27.15 -24.17
CA GLY A 296 30.53 -26.65 -24.15
C GLY A 296 30.70 -25.15 -24.46
N THR A 297 29.62 -24.39 -24.64
CA THR A 297 29.67 -22.94 -24.78
C THR A 297 29.55 -22.29 -23.41
N ASN A 298 30.55 -21.56 -22.97
CA ASN A 298 30.45 -20.65 -21.82
C ASN A 298 30.35 -19.23 -22.39
N SER A 299 29.15 -18.68 -22.45
CA SER A 299 28.88 -17.39 -23.10
C SER A 299 28.03 -16.53 -22.15
N THR A 300 28.30 -15.23 -22.09
CA THR A 300 27.47 -14.25 -21.40
C THR A 300 26.11 -14.00 -22.08
N ALA A 301 25.86 -14.66 -23.22
CA ALA A 301 24.65 -14.50 -24.02
C ALA A 301 23.63 -15.65 -23.84
N CYS A 302 23.94 -16.66 -23.02
CA CYS A 302 23.06 -17.80 -22.78
C CYS A 302 23.18 -18.30 -21.33
N LEU A 303 22.17 -18.98 -20.84
CA LEU A 303 22.16 -19.61 -19.51
C LEU A 303 22.94 -20.92 -19.54
N THR A 304 23.88 -21.07 -18.64
CA THR A 304 24.45 -22.39 -18.32
C THR A 304 23.40 -23.27 -17.63
N ASP A 305 23.62 -24.57 -17.56
CA ASP A 305 22.69 -25.48 -16.86
C ASP A 305 22.49 -25.07 -15.40
N VAL A 306 23.55 -24.59 -14.72
CA VAL A 306 23.48 -24.11 -13.34
C VAL A 306 22.60 -22.85 -13.23
N GLN A 307 22.81 -21.87 -14.11
CA GLN A 307 22.02 -20.66 -14.13
C GLN A 307 20.55 -20.92 -14.50
N ALA A 308 20.32 -21.84 -15.45
CA ALA A 308 18.96 -22.24 -15.79
C ALA A 308 18.23 -22.91 -14.60
N ASN A 309 18.95 -23.66 -13.76
CA ASN A 309 18.39 -24.19 -12.52
C ASN A 309 18.06 -23.06 -11.52
N THR A 310 18.96 -22.08 -11.35
CA THR A 310 18.68 -20.89 -10.52
C THR A 310 17.41 -20.17 -10.97
N VAL A 311 17.21 -19.97 -12.28
CA VAL A 311 15.98 -19.35 -12.80
C VAL A 311 14.74 -20.18 -12.48
N ARG A 312 14.84 -21.53 -12.55
CA ARG A 312 13.73 -22.41 -12.16
C ARG A 312 13.41 -22.33 -10.68
N GLU A 313 14.43 -22.26 -9.80
CA GLU A 313 14.24 -22.10 -8.34
C GLU A 313 13.58 -20.76 -8.01
N VAL A 314 13.98 -19.67 -8.67
CA VAL A 314 13.35 -18.34 -8.49
C VAL A 314 11.84 -18.39 -8.78
N PHE A 315 11.42 -19.12 -9.81
CA PHE A 315 10.00 -19.29 -10.15
C PHE A 315 9.35 -20.53 -9.51
N SER A 316 9.99 -21.10 -8.47
CA SER A 316 9.44 -22.21 -7.68
C SER A 316 9.02 -21.75 -6.29
N PRO A 317 7.98 -22.35 -5.68
CA PRO A 317 7.61 -22.05 -4.31
C PRO A 317 8.72 -22.51 -3.34
N VAL A 318 8.94 -21.73 -2.28
CA VAL A 318 9.86 -22.14 -1.20
C VAL A 318 9.16 -23.13 -0.30
N ILE A 319 9.75 -24.32 -0.18
CA ILE A 319 9.24 -25.44 0.60
C ILE A 319 10.19 -25.71 1.77
N ASN A 320 9.65 -25.87 2.97
CA ASN A 320 10.40 -26.31 4.12
C ASN A 320 10.76 -27.81 3.95
N THR A 321 12.04 -28.13 3.89
CA THR A 321 12.51 -29.51 3.66
C THR A 321 12.38 -30.41 4.88
N GLU A 322 12.08 -29.85 6.08
CA GLU A 322 11.90 -30.63 7.30
C GLU A 322 10.52 -31.31 7.34
N ASP A 323 9.48 -30.64 6.83
CA ASP A 323 8.09 -31.11 6.92
C ASP A 323 7.31 -31.06 5.61
N ASN A 324 7.93 -30.61 4.52
CA ASN A 324 7.33 -30.36 3.20
C ASN A 324 6.20 -29.32 3.19
N SER A 325 6.15 -28.44 4.19
CA SER A 325 5.18 -27.35 4.20
C SER A 325 5.60 -26.22 3.26
N LEU A 326 4.59 -25.52 2.72
CA LEU A 326 4.82 -24.30 1.93
C LEU A 326 5.28 -23.17 2.85
N VAL A 327 6.50 -22.68 2.67
CA VAL A 327 6.98 -21.46 3.31
C VAL A 327 6.31 -20.24 2.65
N PHE A 328 6.49 -20.10 1.33
CA PHE A 328 5.88 -19.00 0.59
C PHE A 328 5.73 -19.34 -0.89
N PRO A 329 4.78 -18.72 -1.62
CA PRO A 329 4.62 -18.95 -3.06
C PRO A 329 5.84 -18.51 -3.88
N ALA A 330 5.95 -19.02 -5.11
CA ALA A 330 6.96 -18.62 -6.07
C ALA A 330 6.94 -17.10 -6.34
N MET A 331 8.06 -16.55 -6.82
CA MET A 331 8.03 -15.26 -7.51
C MET A 331 7.19 -15.41 -8.79
N GLN A 332 6.33 -14.45 -9.07
CA GLN A 332 5.53 -14.46 -10.29
C GLN A 332 6.34 -13.98 -11.52
N PRO A 333 6.13 -14.59 -12.70
CA PRO A 333 6.69 -14.09 -13.97
C PRO A 333 6.26 -12.65 -14.27
N GLY A 334 7.16 -11.87 -14.85
CA GLY A 334 6.96 -10.45 -15.18
C GLY A 334 7.56 -9.47 -14.16
N SER A 335 8.02 -9.94 -12.99
CA SER A 335 8.64 -9.11 -11.94
C SER A 335 10.16 -9.03 -12.01
N GLU A 336 10.81 -9.93 -12.77
CA GLU A 336 12.25 -10.20 -12.74
C GLU A 336 13.11 -9.00 -13.12
N LEU A 337 12.61 -8.08 -13.98
CA LEU A 337 13.38 -6.89 -14.39
C LEU A 337 13.77 -5.99 -13.22
N LEU A 338 12.93 -5.89 -12.20
CA LEU A 338 13.21 -5.11 -11.00
C LEU A 338 13.64 -5.99 -9.83
N ALA A 339 13.10 -7.21 -9.71
CA ALA A 339 13.50 -8.17 -8.67
C ALA A 339 14.99 -8.50 -8.70
N GLN A 340 15.63 -8.49 -9.88
CA GLN A 340 17.06 -8.70 -10.02
C GLN A 340 17.91 -7.70 -9.23
N PHE A 341 17.46 -6.47 -9.08
CA PHE A 341 18.18 -5.46 -8.31
C PHE A 341 17.94 -5.54 -6.80
N ILE A 342 16.90 -6.25 -6.40
CA ILE A 342 16.47 -6.39 -5.02
C ILE A 342 16.96 -7.73 -4.45
N TYR A 343 16.74 -8.82 -5.17
CA TYR A 343 16.94 -10.18 -4.69
C TYR A 343 18.07 -10.94 -5.39
N TYR A 344 18.30 -10.68 -6.69
CA TYR A 344 19.22 -11.50 -7.51
C TYR A 344 20.52 -10.77 -7.84
N GLY A 345 20.75 -9.62 -7.23
CA GLY A 345 21.91 -8.74 -7.49
C GLY A 345 23.23 -9.16 -6.85
N GLY A 346 23.29 -10.32 -6.20
CA GLY A 346 24.49 -10.84 -5.56
C GLY A 346 24.73 -10.34 -4.15
N ALA A 347 23.71 -9.79 -3.49
CA ALA A 347 23.73 -9.35 -2.10
C ALA A 347 22.47 -9.82 -1.37
N ALA A 348 22.62 -10.13 -0.07
CA ALA A 348 21.47 -10.51 0.75
C ALA A 348 20.52 -9.32 0.95
N PHE A 349 19.22 -9.58 0.88
CA PHE A 349 18.20 -8.58 1.13
C PHE A 349 18.27 -8.08 2.57
N SER A 350 18.38 -6.76 2.74
CA SER A 350 18.65 -6.15 4.05
C SER A 350 17.55 -6.41 5.07
N TYR A 351 16.28 -6.42 4.65
CA TYR A 351 15.14 -6.66 5.56
C TYR A 351 15.17 -8.09 6.13
N THR A 352 15.47 -9.09 5.30
CA THR A 352 15.69 -10.46 5.81
C THR A 352 16.85 -10.49 6.81
N SER A 353 18.01 -9.93 6.42
CA SER A 353 19.20 -9.93 7.27
C SER A 353 18.93 -9.28 8.63
N ASP A 354 18.26 -8.13 8.65
CA ASP A 354 17.93 -7.41 9.88
C ASP A 354 16.88 -8.16 10.70
N TRP A 355 15.86 -8.72 10.06
CA TRP A 355 14.82 -9.48 10.76
C TRP A 355 15.41 -10.70 11.48
N PHE A 356 16.21 -11.50 10.80
CA PHE A 356 16.83 -12.69 11.39
C PHE A 356 17.86 -12.31 12.46
N ARG A 357 18.73 -11.34 12.20
CA ARG A 357 19.75 -10.90 13.17
C ARG A 357 19.14 -10.34 14.44
N TYR A 358 18.17 -9.45 14.32
CA TYR A 358 17.75 -8.62 15.43
C TYR A 358 16.45 -9.04 16.08
N ALA A 359 15.50 -9.60 15.32
CA ALA A 359 14.21 -10.02 15.85
C ALA A 359 14.17 -11.54 16.13
N VAL A 360 14.70 -12.38 15.22
CA VAL A 360 14.62 -13.85 15.38
C VAL A 360 15.71 -14.36 16.31
N TYR A 361 16.97 -14.09 16.03
CA TYR A 361 18.10 -14.68 16.77
C TYR A 361 18.69 -13.75 17.83
N ASN A 362 18.42 -12.45 17.75
CA ASN A 362 19.07 -11.46 18.60
C ASN A 362 20.61 -11.59 18.55
N ASP A 363 21.15 -11.94 17.37
CA ASP A 363 22.56 -12.15 17.05
C ASP A 363 22.97 -11.33 15.81
N PRO A 364 23.66 -10.19 16.00
CA PRO A 364 24.11 -9.36 14.88
C PRO A 364 25.07 -10.06 13.91
N THR A 365 25.65 -11.21 14.32
CA THR A 365 26.64 -11.94 13.51
C THR A 365 26.03 -13.04 12.65
N TRP A 366 24.69 -13.29 12.75
CA TRP A 366 24.01 -14.27 11.91
C TRP A 366 24.26 -13.95 10.42
N ASP A 367 24.65 -14.98 9.67
CA ASP A 367 25.02 -14.84 8.25
C ASP A 367 23.83 -15.23 7.35
N PRO A 368 23.27 -14.31 6.55
CA PRO A 368 22.15 -14.60 5.66
C PRO A 368 22.47 -15.65 4.57
N ALA A 369 23.74 -15.93 4.30
CA ALA A 369 24.14 -17.00 3.38
C ALA A 369 23.89 -18.42 3.94
N THR A 370 23.64 -18.54 5.26
CA THR A 370 23.36 -19.83 5.92
C THR A 370 21.87 -20.11 6.08
N LEU A 371 20.99 -19.23 5.58
CA LEU A 371 19.54 -19.37 5.72
C LEU A 371 19.06 -20.72 5.16
N ASP A 372 18.33 -21.48 5.98
CA ASP A 372 17.81 -22.80 5.62
C ASP A 372 16.43 -23.09 6.23
N SER A 373 15.95 -24.33 6.08
CA SER A 373 14.64 -24.78 6.59
C SER A 373 14.50 -24.69 8.11
N ALA A 374 15.58 -24.84 8.86
CA ALA A 374 15.55 -24.68 10.32
C ALA A 374 15.31 -23.21 10.70
N ASP A 375 15.90 -22.28 9.95
CA ASP A 375 15.63 -20.84 10.10
C ASP A 375 14.18 -20.50 9.77
N TYR A 376 13.61 -21.06 8.69
CA TYR A 376 12.20 -20.88 8.33
C TYR A 376 11.27 -21.35 9.47
N THR A 377 11.56 -22.54 10.01
CA THR A 377 10.84 -23.11 11.15
C THR A 377 10.95 -22.20 12.39
N ALA A 378 12.15 -21.72 12.69
CA ALA A 378 12.39 -20.84 13.84
C ALA A 378 11.61 -19.53 13.73
N ALA A 379 11.69 -18.86 12.59
CA ALA A 379 10.99 -17.59 12.35
C ALA A 379 9.45 -17.75 12.41
N ALA A 380 8.91 -18.79 11.74
CA ALA A 380 7.48 -19.06 11.73
C ALA A 380 6.94 -19.43 13.12
N LYS A 381 7.72 -20.20 13.91
CA LYS A 381 7.35 -20.61 15.27
C LYS A 381 7.39 -19.48 16.28
N GLN A 382 8.36 -18.56 16.16
CA GLN A 382 8.44 -17.42 17.07
C GLN A 382 7.26 -16.48 16.88
N ASN A 383 6.92 -16.15 15.63
CA ASN A 383 5.80 -15.30 15.27
C ASN A 383 5.51 -14.20 16.33
N PRO A 384 6.48 -13.33 16.68
CA PRO A 384 6.35 -12.43 17.80
C PRO A 384 5.12 -11.54 17.63
N TYR A 385 4.29 -11.48 18.67
CA TYR A 385 3.05 -10.67 18.70
C TYR A 385 2.09 -10.94 17.53
N ASN A 386 2.12 -12.18 16.99
CA ASN A 386 1.34 -12.60 15.83
C ASN A 386 1.56 -11.68 14.60
N ILE A 387 2.84 -11.37 14.30
CA ILE A 387 3.24 -10.51 13.18
C ILE A 387 2.94 -11.14 11.82
N GLN A 388 2.76 -12.47 11.75
CA GLN A 388 2.33 -13.18 10.54
C GLN A 388 1.08 -12.57 9.93
N THR A 389 0.15 -12.08 10.77
CA THR A 389 -1.07 -11.43 10.29
C THR A 389 -1.79 -12.33 9.27
N TRP A 390 -2.04 -13.60 9.66
CA TRP A 390 -2.57 -14.64 8.77
C TRP A 390 -3.89 -15.23 9.29
N GLU A 391 -4.62 -14.48 10.12
CA GLU A 391 -5.93 -14.93 10.60
C GLU A 391 -6.95 -14.91 9.45
N GLY A 392 -7.63 -16.03 9.22
CA GLY A 392 -8.65 -16.14 8.18
C GLY A 392 -10.04 -15.76 8.66
N ASP A 393 -10.29 -15.70 9.98
CA ASP A 393 -11.58 -15.28 10.53
C ASP A 393 -11.70 -13.76 10.63
N LEU A 394 -12.39 -13.16 9.68
CA LEU A 394 -12.74 -11.73 9.64
C LEU A 394 -14.21 -11.47 10.03
N SER A 395 -14.83 -12.38 10.77
CA SER A 395 -16.25 -12.28 11.16
C SER A 395 -16.55 -11.02 11.96
N ALA A 396 -15.63 -10.55 12.80
CA ALA A 396 -15.80 -9.30 13.54
C ALA A 396 -15.89 -8.08 12.62
N VAL A 397 -15.04 -7.99 11.58
CA VAL A 397 -15.08 -6.95 10.54
C VAL A 397 -16.43 -6.99 9.79
N LYS A 398 -16.84 -8.19 9.34
CA LYS A 398 -18.11 -8.41 8.65
C LYS A 398 -19.30 -7.98 9.52
N ASN A 399 -19.34 -8.44 10.77
CA ASN A 399 -20.46 -8.17 11.70
C ASN A 399 -20.58 -6.69 12.06
N ARG A 400 -19.45 -5.98 12.16
CA ARG A 400 -19.45 -4.52 12.35
C ARG A 400 -19.92 -3.77 11.10
N GLY A 401 -19.84 -4.40 9.93
CA GLY A 401 -20.17 -3.78 8.65
C GLY A 401 -19.00 -3.01 8.02
N SER A 402 -17.79 -3.18 8.54
CA SER A 402 -16.56 -2.60 7.97
C SER A 402 -16.23 -3.20 6.61
N LYS A 403 -15.45 -2.48 5.81
CA LYS A 403 -15.11 -2.86 4.44
C LYS A 403 -13.59 -2.95 4.25
N ILE A 404 -13.14 -3.92 3.47
CA ILE A 404 -11.74 -4.08 3.06
C ILE A 404 -11.67 -4.03 1.53
N LEU A 405 -10.86 -3.13 0.99
CA LEU A 405 -10.47 -3.08 -0.40
C LEU A 405 -8.98 -3.38 -0.47
N GLN A 406 -8.65 -4.54 -1.04
CA GLN A 406 -7.26 -4.94 -1.29
C GLN A 406 -6.94 -4.74 -2.76
N TYR A 407 -5.70 -4.31 -3.06
CA TYR A 407 -5.13 -4.36 -4.41
C TYR A 407 -3.73 -4.95 -4.39
N HIS A 408 -3.28 -5.54 -5.51
CA HIS A 408 -1.91 -6.06 -5.64
C HIS A 408 -1.45 -6.02 -7.10
N GLY A 409 -0.28 -5.41 -7.32
CA GLY A 409 0.37 -5.35 -8.63
C GLY A 409 0.83 -6.72 -9.12
N GLN A 410 0.52 -7.06 -10.38
CA GLN A 410 0.86 -8.38 -10.91
C GLN A 410 2.34 -8.52 -11.30
N GLN A 411 3.11 -7.42 -11.37
CA GLN A 411 4.56 -7.40 -11.52
C GLN A 411 5.30 -6.93 -10.26
N ASP A 412 4.70 -7.13 -9.10
CA ASP A 412 5.34 -6.79 -7.81
C ASP A 412 6.66 -7.55 -7.64
N MET A 413 7.75 -6.79 -7.52
CA MET A 413 9.12 -7.31 -7.43
C MET A 413 9.60 -7.52 -5.98
N ILE A 414 8.78 -7.16 -4.97
CA ILE A 414 9.14 -7.24 -3.55
C ILE A 414 8.31 -8.30 -2.83
N ILE A 415 7.00 -8.33 -3.07
CA ILE A 415 6.08 -9.30 -2.47
C ILE A 415 5.35 -10.02 -3.59
N THR A 416 5.58 -11.31 -3.76
CA THR A 416 4.90 -12.05 -4.83
C THR A 416 3.39 -11.84 -4.78
N SER A 417 2.82 -11.47 -5.94
CA SER A 417 1.37 -11.27 -6.10
C SER A 417 0.55 -12.54 -5.84
N TYR A 418 1.18 -13.72 -5.85
CA TYR A 418 0.54 -15.00 -5.56
C TYR A 418 0.08 -15.17 -4.10
N ASN A 419 0.66 -14.38 -3.17
CA ASN A 419 0.26 -14.49 -1.76
C ASN A 419 -1.08 -13.82 -1.46
N SER A 420 -1.50 -12.82 -2.23
CA SER A 420 -2.78 -12.13 -2.01
C SER A 420 -4.01 -12.98 -2.34
N PRO A 421 -4.13 -13.67 -3.49
CA PRO A 421 -5.21 -14.61 -3.71
C PRO A 421 -5.19 -15.77 -2.70
N ARG A 422 -3.99 -16.26 -2.32
CA ARG A 422 -3.86 -17.29 -1.29
C ARG A 422 -4.46 -16.85 0.06
N TYR A 423 -4.25 -15.60 0.46
CA TYR A 423 -4.88 -15.07 1.68
C TYR A 423 -6.39 -14.88 1.52
N TYR A 424 -6.85 -14.38 0.38
CA TYR A 424 -8.27 -14.23 0.09
C TYR A 424 -8.99 -15.60 0.15
N GLU A 425 -8.40 -16.64 -0.42
CA GLU A 425 -8.90 -18.00 -0.38
C GLU A 425 -8.89 -18.57 1.05
N HIS A 426 -7.81 -18.30 1.82
CA HIS A 426 -7.74 -18.68 3.23
C HIS A 426 -8.87 -18.05 4.06
N VAL A 427 -9.21 -16.79 3.84
CA VAL A 427 -10.36 -16.15 4.48
C VAL A 427 -11.67 -16.81 4.04
N SER A 428 -11.84 -17.05 2.73
CA SER A 428 -13.00 -17.75 2.16
C SER A 428 -13.24 -19.12 2.80
N GLU A 429 -12.19 -19.95 2.87
CA GLU A 429 -12.23 -21.28 3.47
C GLU A 429 -12.49 -21.24 4.99
N THR A 430 -11.78 -20.37 5.72
CA THR A 430 -11.92 -20.25 7.18
C THR A 430 -13.32 -19.81 7.58
N MET A 431 -13.90 -18.86 6.85
CA MET A 431 -15.23 -18.33 7.13
C MET A 431 -16.36 -19.18 6.49
N GLY A 432 -16.02 -20.11 5.59
CA GLY A 432 -17.00 -20.89 4.82
C GLY A 432 -17.84 -20.00 3.90
N LEU A 433 -17.27 -18.91 3.36
CA LEU A 433 -17.95 -17.95 2.51
C LEU A 433 -17.47 -18.07 1.06
N SER A 434 -18.40 -18.07 0.12
CA SER A 434 -18.10 -17.95 -1.30
C SER A 434 -17.55 -16.56 -1.66
N PRO A 435 -16.87 -16.39 -2.80
CA PRO A 435 -16.43 -15.06 -3.26
C PRO A 435 -17.55 -14.02 -3.32
N SER A 436 -18.76 -14.41 -3.72
CA SER A 436 -19.91 -13.51 -3.75
C SER A 436 -20.40 -13.07 -2.37
N GLU A 437 -20.18 -13.87 -1.32
CA GLU A 437 -20.49 -13.50 0.06
C GLU A 437 -19.37 -12.69 0.71
N LEU A 438 -18.11 -12.91 0.30
CA LEU A 438 -16.98 -12.04 0.68
C LEU A 438 -17.12 -10.65 0.08
N ASP A 439 -17.65 -10.50 -1.13
CA ASP A 439 -17.86 -9.23 -1.82
C ASP A 439 -18.66 -8.20 -1.02
N ASP A 440 -19.44 -8.64 -0.03
CA ASP A 440 -20.20 -7.75 0.85
C ASP A 440 -19.31 -6.90 1.76
N PHE A 441 -18.08 -7.37 2.07
CA PHE A 441 -17.20 -6.67 3.00
C PHE A 441 -15.71 -6.74 2.63
N TYR A 442 -15.27 -7.65 1.75
CA TYR A 442 -13.89 -7.81 1.33
C TYR A 442 -13.79 -8.00 -0.18
N ARG A 443 -13.17 -7.03 -0.87
CA ARG A 443 -12.91 -7.05 -2.31
C ARG A 443 -11.43 -6.94 -2.59
N PHE A 444 -10.95 -7.78 -3.50
CA PHE A 444 -9.56 -7.81 -3.92
C PHE A 444 -9.45 -7.55 -5.42
N PHE A 445 -8.47 -6.71 -5.82
CA PHE A 445 -8.20 -6.34 -7.21
C PHE A 445 -6.76 -6.69 -7.58
N LYS A 446 -6.61 -7.47 -8.65
CA LYS A 446 -5.33 -7.68 -9.32
C LYS A 446 -5.10 -6.53 -10.30
N ILE A 447 -3.94 -5.87 -10.22
CA ILE A 447 -3.62 -4.72 -11.07
C ILE A 447 -2.53 -5.14 -12.06
N GLY A 448 -2.92 -5.43 -13.31
CA GLY A 448 -2.00 -5.82 -14.38
C GLY A 448 -0.96 -4.73 -14.64
N GLY A 449 0.30 -5.13 -14.81
CA GLY A 449 1.40 -4.21 -15.07
C GLY A 449 1.86 -3.35 -13.91
N MET A 450 1.25 -3.43 -12.73
CA MET A 450 1.70 -2.67 -11.55
C MET A 450 2.85 -3.38 -10.85
N TYR A 451 3.85 -2.59 -10.46
CA TYR A 451 4.96 -2.98 -9.59
C TYR A 451 4.55 -3.00 -8.10
N HIS A 452 5.52 -2.94 -7.20
CA HIS A 452 5.24 -2.91 -5.77
C HIS A 452 4.55 -1.61 -5.36
N CYS A 453 3.30 -1.67 -4.95
CA CYS A 453 2.44 -0.56 -4.54
C CYS A 453 2.08 0.44 -5.63
N THR A 454 2.94 0.71 -6.60
CA THR A 454 2.78 1.76 -7.61
C THR A 454 3.73 1.56 -8.80
N GLY A 455 3.53 2.34 -9.86
CA GLY A 455 4.38 2.31 -11.06
C GLY A 455 4.17 1.08 -11.92
N GLY A 456 4.94 0.98 -13.00
CA GLY A 456 4.90 -0.13 -13.94
C GLY A 456 4.18 0.19 -15.25
N PRO A 457 4.29 -0.72 -16.25
CA PRO A 457 3.82 -0.47 -17.62
C PRO A 457 2.29 -0.49 -17.77
N GLY A 458 1.55 -0.94 -16.75
CA GLY A 458 0.10 -1.07 -16.80
C GLY A 458 -0.66 0.22 -16.52
N ALA A 459 -1.99 0.13 -16.52
CA ALA A 459 -2.88 1.22 -16.09
C ALA A 459 -2.89 1.31 -14.55
N THR A 460 -1.80 1.79 -13.97
CA THR A 460 -1.48 1.64 -12.55
C THR A 460 -1.86 2.83 -11.67
N PHE A 461 -2.32 3.94 -12.26
CA PHE A 461 -2.81 5.09 -11.50
C PHE A 461 -4.26 4.84 -11.08
N ILE A 462 -4.45 4.39 -9.85
CA ILE A 462 -5.73 4.02 -9.24
C ILE A 462 -6.01 4.79 -7.94
N GLY A 463 -5.29 5.89 -7.68
CA GLY A 463 -5.47 6.71 -6.48
C GLY A 463 -4.88 6.09 -5.19
N GLN A 464 -3.86 5.26 -5.33
CA GLN A 464 -3.13 4.64 -4.22
C GLN A 464 -2.02 5.53 -3.64
N GLY A 465 -2.01 6.80 -3.94
CA GLY A 465 -1.09 7.83 -3.45
C GLY A 465 -1.19 9.11 -4.29
N SER A 466 -0.62 10.20 -3.83
CA SER A 466 -0.65 11.50 -4.52
C SER A 466 -0.03 11.45 -5.93
N THR A 467 1.10 10.74 -6.05
CA THR A 467 1.83 10.58 -7.33
C THR A 467 1.20 9.53 -8.26
N SER A 468 0.24 8.76 -7.76
CA SER A 468 -0.46 7.70 -8.47
C SER A 468 -1.97 7.96 -8.55
N ASN A 469 -2.36 9.24 -8.45
CA ASN A 469 -3.75 9.71 -8.50
C ASN A 469 -4.04 10.33 -9.87
N ALA A 470 -4.87 9.65 -10.67
CA ALA A 470 -5.38 10.18 -11.94
C ALA A 470 -6.67 11.00 -11.74
N THR A 471 -7.45 10.68 -10.70
CA THR A 471 -8.74 11.30 -10.42
C THR A 471 -9.16 11.04 -8.98
N ASN A 472 -9.94 11.96 -8.41
CA ASN A 472 -10.62 11.74 -7.13
C ASN A 472 -12.00 11.10 -7.29
N SER A 473 -12.40 10.70 -8.52
CA SER A 473 -13.63 9.95 -8.76
C SER A 473 -13.53 8.54 -8.16
N PRO A 474 -14.58 8.05 -7.49
CA PRO A 474 -14.60 6.69 -6.95
C PRO A 474 -14.40 5.57 -7.98
N ASP A 475 -14.60 5.84 -9.26
CA ASP A 475 -14.39 4.84 -10.31
C ASP A 475 -12.91 4.56 -10.58
N GLY A 476 -12.04 5.56 -10.37
CA GLY A 476 -10.59 5.47 -10.63
C GLY A 476 -9.71 5.82 -9.43
N ASN A 477 -10.25 5.76 -8.21
CA ASN A 477 -9.50 6.06 -7.00
C ASN A 477 -9.95 5.12 -5.86
N VAL A 478 -9.06 4.28 -5.42
CA VAL A 478 -9.33 3.22 -4.42
C VAL A 478 -9.78 3.79 -3.06
N LEU A 479 -9.25 4.95 -2.64
CA LEU A 479 -9.62 5.55 -1.36
C LEU A 479 -11.03 6.16 -1.43
N THR A 480 -11.36 6.90 -2.48
CA THR A 480 -12.70 7.46 -2.65
C THR A 480 -13.74 6.39 -3.02
N ALA A 481 -13.34 5.30 -3.69
CA ALA A 481 -14.16 4.10 -3.87
C ALA A 481 -14.51 3.46 -2.53
N MET A 482 -13.54 3.35 -1.61
CA MET A 482 -13.78 2.86 -0.26
C MET A 482 -14.73 3.77 0.51
N VAL A 483 -14.56 5.08 0.43
CA VAL A 483 -15.49 6.05 1.05
C VAL A 483 -16.91 5.86 0.52
N ARG A 484 -17.09 5.76 -0.80
CA ARG A 484 -18.40 5.52 -1.41
C ARG A 484 -19.00 4.19 -0.95
N TRP A 485 -18.19 3.15 -0.84
CA TRP A 485 -18.66 1.85 -0.36
C TRP A 485 -19.17 1.89 1.08
N VAL A 486 -18.39 2.52 1.98
CA VAL A 486 -18.74 2.64 3.41
C VAL A 486 -19.94 3.55 3.64
N GLU A 487 -20.02 4.69 2.96
CA GLU A 487 -21.00 5.75 3.27
C GLU A 487 -22.27 5.67 2.43
N GLU A 488 -22.18 5.16 1.20
CA GLU A 488 -23.31 5.08 0.27
C GLU A 488 -23.73 3.63 -0.02
N GLY A 489 -22.96 2.64 0.42
CA GLY A 489 -23.21 1.22 0.15
C GLY A 489 -22.90 0.80 -1.29
N VAL A 490 -22.22 1.64 -2.08
CA VAL A 490 -21.87 1.36 -3.48
C VAL A 490 -20.47 0.78 -3.56
N ALA A 491 -20.39 -0.53 -3.63
CA ALA A 491 -19.12 -1.27 -3.71
C ALA A 491 -18.53 -1.24 -5.13
N PRO A 492 -17.20 -1.10 -5.29
CA PRO A 492 -16.57 -1.12 -6.62
C PRO A 492 -16.51 -2.55 -7.17
N ASP A 493 -17.12 -2.81 -8.34
CA ASP A 493 -16.95 -4.08 -9.08
C ASP A 493 -15.70 -4.06 -9.95
N THR A 494 -15.27 -2.87 -10.34
CA THR A 494 -14.01 -2.62 -11.07
C THR A 494 -13.35 -1.34 -10.57
N ILE A 495 -12.03 -1.23 -10.75
CA ILE A 495 -11.28 0.02 -10.57
C ILE A 495 -10.75 0.44 -11.93
N LEU A 496 -11.05 1.68 -12.34
CA LEU A 496 -10.51 2.25 -13.56
C LEU A 496 -9.06 2.71 -13.33
N GLY A 497 -8.11 1.95 -13.86
CA GLY A 497 -6.72 2.36 -13.90
C GLY A 497 -6.43 3.28 -15.09
N THR A 498 -5.50 4.19 -14.92
CA THR A 498 -4.96 5.06 -15.96
C THR A 498 -3.47 4.82 -16.12
N ALA A 499 -2.99 4.76 -17.37
CA ALA A 499 -1.58 4.82 -17.74
C ALA A 499 -1.32 6.15 -18.42
N TYR A 500 -0.24 6.83 -18.03
CA TYR A 500 0.20 8.08 -18.66
C TYR A 500 1.40 7.84 -19.57
N VAL A 501 1.53 8.68 -20.59
CA VAL A 501 2.72 8.70 -21.44
C VAL A 501 3.96 9.00 -20.59
N ASN A 502 5.01 8.19 -20.74
CA ASN A 502 6.22 8.22 -19.90
C ASN A 502 5.99 7.91 -18.40
N GLU A 503 4.94 7.17 -18.07
CA GLU A 503 4.62 6.74 -16.70
C GLU A 503 4.51 7.90 -15.68
N THR A 504 4.16 9.11 -16.15
CA THR A 504 4.02 10.29 -15.30
C THR A 504 2.74 11.05 -15.59
N ALA A 505 2.03 11.47 -14.54
CA ALA A 505 0.84 12.31 -14.65
C ALA A 505 1.17 13.77 -15.04
N ASP A 506 2.41 14.19 -14.97
CA ASP A 506 2.83 15.59 -15.19
C ASP A 506 2.47 16.12 -16.59
N SER A 507 2.48 15.26 -17.60
CA SER A 507 2.10 15.63 -18.97
C SER A 507 0.59 15.79 -19.14
N GLY A 508 -0.22 15.14 -18.28
CA GLY A 508 -1.66 15.00 -18.45
C GLY A 508 -2.08 14.13 -19.64
N GLU A 509 -1.13 13.56 -20.39
CA GLU A 509 -1.39 12.77 -21.60
C GLU A 509 -1.62 11.29 -21.22
N ILE A 510 -2.87 10.84 -21.37
CA ILE A 510 -3.26 9.45 -21.09
C ILE A 510 -2.77 8.57 -22.25
N ALA A 511 -1.99 7.53 -21.93
CA ALA A 511 -1.59 6.52 -22.90
C ALA A 511 -2.71 5.51 -23.15
N PHE A 512 -3.30 4.99 -22.08
CA PHE A 512 -4.47 4.09 -22.12
C PHE A 512 -5.14 4.02 -20.75
N GLN A 513 -6.33 3.43 -20.71
CA GLN A 513 -7.06 3.13 -19.49
C GLN A 513 -7.56 1.69 -19.50
N ARG A 514 -7.62 1.07 -18.30
CA ARG A 514 -8.07 -0.31 -18.13
C ARG A 514 -8.93 -0.46 -16.88
N ARG A 515 -9.99 -1.29 -16.97
CA ARG A 515 -10.81 -1.64 -15.81
C ARG A 515 -10.24 -2.90 -15.16
N HIS A 516 -9.67 -2.77 -13.99
CA HIS A 516 -9.23 -3.91 -13.20
C HIS A 516 -10.42 -4.55 -12.50
N CYS A 517 -10.59 -5.84 -12.71
CA CYS A 517 -11.72 -6.60 -12.21
C CYS A 517 -11.48 -7.10 -10.77
N LYS A 518 -12.55 -7.18 -9.97
CA LYS A 518 -12.45 -7.79 -8.64
C LYS A 518 -12.17 -9.30 -8.76
N TYR A 519 -11.30 -9.81 -7.93
CA TYR A 519 -11.02 -11.25 -7.81
C TYR A 519 -12.28 -12.01 -7.31
N PRO A 520 -12.58 -13.24 -7.79
CA PRO A 520 -11.76 -14.08 -8.68
C PRO A 520 -11.92 -13.82 -10.18
N LEU A 521 -12.67 -12.81 -10.58
CA LEU A 521 -12.72 -12.42 -11.98
C LEU A 521 -11.38 -11.81 -12.40
N ARG A 522 -11.10 -11.88 -13.69
CA ARG A 522 -9.88 -11.34 -14.31
C ARG A 522 -10.22 -10.37 -15.43
N THR A 523 -9.34 -9.43 -15.68
CA THR A 523 -9.43 -8.49 -16.79
C THR A 523 -9.02 -9.18 -18.07
N VAL A 524 -9.86 -9.12 -19.10
CA VAL A 524 -9.57 -9.68 -20.43
C VAL A 524 -10.01 -8.73 -21.54
N TYR A 525 -9.25 -8.71 -22.63
CA TYR A 525 -9.64 -7.97 -23.82
C TYR A 525 -10.86 -8.63 -24.48
N SER A 526 -11.86 -7.83 -24.87
CA SER A 526 -13.11 -8.36 -25.46
C SER A 526 -12.95 -8.90 -26.88
N GLY A 527 -11.76 -8.79 -27.48
CA GLY A 527 -11.49 -9.18 -28.86
C GLY A 527 -11.98 -8.16 -29.91
N SER A 528 -12.49 -7.01 -29.48
CA SER A 528 -12.97 -5.94 -30.34
C SER A 528 -12.88 -4.57 -29.67
N GLY A 529 -12.81 -3.51 -30.48
CA GLY A 529 -12.67 -2.13 -30.00
C GLY A 529 -11.20 -1.69 -29.91
N ASP A 530 -11.01 -0.46 -29.45
CA ASP A 530 -9.68 0.12 -29.25
C ASP A 530 -9.13 -0.36 -27.87
N PRO A 531 -8.04 -1.12 -27.81
CA PRO A 531 -7.48 -1.66 -26.58
C PRO A 531 -6.99 -0.59 -25.61
N THR A 532 -6.81 0.66 -26.07
CA THR A 532 -6.45 1.79 -25.20
C THR A 532 -7.63 2.32 -24.39
N LEU A 533 -8.86 1.92 -24.75
CA LEU A 533 -10.09 2.36 -24.09
C LEU A 533 -10.60 1.29 -23.09
N PRO A 534 -11.06 1.71 -21.91
CA PRO A 534 -11.47 0.79 -20.86
C PRO A 534 -12.70 -0.07 -21.22
N ASP A 535 -13.56 0.41 -22.15
CA ASP A 535 -14.76 -0.32 -22.57
C ASP A 535 -14.45 -1.49 -23.53
N SER A 536 -13.21 -1.62 -24.00
CA SER A 536 -12.74 -2.76 -24.77
C SER A 536 -12.30 -3.95 -23.88
N TRP A 537 -12.34 -3.78 -22.57
CA TRP A 537 -11.97 -4.78 -21.58
C TRP A 537 -13.18 -5.23 -20.76
N THR A 538 -13.20 -6.48 -20.37
CA THR A 538 -14.31 -7.09 -19.63
C THR A 538 -13.80 -8.01 -18.53
N CYS A 539 -14.67 -8.32 -17.58
CA CYS A 539 -14.37 -9.26 -16.49
C CYS A 539 -14.81 -10.67 -16.89
N ALA A 540 -13.85 -11.62 -16.87
CA ALA A 540 -14.09 -13.03 -17.12
C ALA A 540 -13.74 -13.89 -15.89
N SER A 541 -14.35 -15.09 -15.81
CA SER A 541 -14.07 -16.10 -14.78
C SER A 541 -12.83 -16.92 -15.13
#